data_102f186f97d0bc2243ff877f3f906434
#
_entry.id   102f186f97d0bc2243ff877f3f906434
#
_cell.length_a   1.000
_cell.length_b   1.000
_cell.length_c   1.000
_cell.angle_alpha   90.00
_cell.angle_beta   90.00
_cell.angle_gamma   90.00
#
_symmetry.space_group_name_H-M   'P 1'
#
loop_
_entity.id
_entity.type
_entity.pdbx_description
1 polymer ?
#
loop_
_entity_poly.entity_id
_entity_poly.type
_entity_poly.pdbx_seq_one_letter_code
_entity_poly.pdbx_strand_id
1 'polypeptide(L)'
;MNPPRRDSGQTRARILDAAERLFADGGFDATPTSAVAAAADVPKGLLFYYFPTKSELLRALVAERMTLGPLDVDSLAEPGDPARSLLNLTAKIRELEDSSHVIGVIISREQHTHPEVLSALHEHRDRLLSLIERVLTASTPVRPAASRLRSAAKAWLGILTLGSDRATEAARSELVSLAEFVCDGLFPARRNAAPD
;
A
#
# COMPACT_ATOMS: atom_id res chain seq x y z
N MET A 1 31.68 13.60 14.06
CA MET A 1 31.31 12.51 14.97
C MET A 1 29.98 11.96 14.46
N ASN A 2 30.01 10.79 13.81
CA ASN A 2 28.81 10.18 13.20
C ASN A 2 28.03 9.47 14.32
N PRO A 3 26.73 9.75 14.55
CA PRO A 3 25.97 9.04 15.57
C PRO A 3 25.87 7.54 15.22
N PRO A 4 25.84 6.65 16.21
CA PRO A 4 25.76 5.21 15.96
C PRO A 4 24.48 4.86 15.20
N ARG A 5 24.58 3.95 14.23
CA ARG A 5 23.50 3.57 13.27
C ARG A 5 22.14 3.18 13.89
N ARG A 6 22.12 2.77 15.17
CA ARG A 6 20.87 2.45 15.89
C ARG A 6 20.07 3.70 16.30
N ASP A 7 20.75 4.81 16.57
CA ASP A 7 20.13 6.07 16.99
C ASP A 7 19.52 6.84 15.81
N SER A 8 20.07 6.67 14.60
CA SER A 8 19.60 7.36 13.41
C SER A 8 18.20 6.90 12.95
N GLY A 9 17.90 5.61 13.00
CA GLY A 9 16.58 5.06 12.66
C GLY A 9 15.50 5.50 13.66
N GLN A 10 15.82 5.49 14.95
CA GLN A 10 14.91 5.90 16.00
C GLN A 10 14.60 7.41 15.93
N THR A 11 15.62 8.23 15.69
CA THR A 11 15.41 9.68 15.52
C THR A 11 14.54 10.00 14.31
N ARG A 12 14.77 9.31 13.18
CA ARG A 12 13.97 9.47 11.98
C ARG A 12 12.51 9.06 12.21
N ALA A 13 12.26 7.95 12.90
CA ALA A 13 10.92 7.50 13.28
C ALA A 13 10.21 8.53 14.17
N ARG A 14 10.87 9.08 15.19
CA ARG A 14 10.31 10.13 16.08
C ARG A 14 9.87 11.37 15.31
N ILE A 15 10.65 11.79 14.29
CA ILE A 15 10.28 12.93 13.44
C ILE A 15 9.01 12.61 12.64
N LEU A 16 8.91 11.41 12.05
CA LEU A 16 7.72 10.97 11.31
C LEU A 16 6.49 10.85 12.22
N ASP A 17 6.63 10.29 13.42
CA ASP A 17 5.54 10.18 14.40
C ASP A 17 5.01 11.56 14.83
N ALA A 18 5.91 12.53 15.02
CA ALA A 18 5.54 13.90 15.35
C ALA A 18 4.84 14.60 14.16
N ALA A 19 5.37 14.42 12.94
CA ALA A 19 4.79 14.96 11.71
C ALA A 19 3.39 14.39 11.45
N GLU A 20 3.21 13.08 11.62
CA GLU A 20 1.93 12.40 11.43
C GLU A 20 0.83 13.01 12.30
N ARG A 21 1.08 13.14 13.60
CA ARG A 21 0.13 13.75 14.53
C ARG A 21 -0.19 15.20 14.17
N LEU A 22 0.83 16.03 13.96
CA LEU A 22 0.63 17.45 13.70
C LEU A 22 -0.02 17.73 12.33
N PHE A 23 0.29 16.94 11.31
CA PHE A 23 -0.35 17.08 9.99
C PHE A 23 -1.79 16.59 10.01
N ALA A 24 -2.09 15.54 10.76
CA ALA A 24 -3.47 15.07 10.92
C ALA A 24 -4.33 16.11 11.64
N ASP A 25 -3.82 16.70 12.71
CA ASP A 25 -4.54 17.68 13.54
C ASP A 25 -4.71 19.04 12.83
N GLY A 26 -3.59 19.62 12.39
CA GLY A 26 -3.55 21.00 11.89
C GLY A 26 -3.50 21.13 10.37
N GLY A 27 -3.27 20.05 9.63
CA GLY A 27 -2.98 20.06 8.19
C GLY A 27 -1.49 20.34 7.91
N PHE A 28 -1.08 19.97 6.71
CA PHE A 28 0.32 20.12 6.29
C PHE A 28 0.73 21.60 6.25
N ASP A 29 0.00 22.45 5.51
CA ASP A 29 0.41 23.84 5.28
C ASP A 29 0.52 24.66 6.57
N ALA A 30 -0.41 24.50 7.48
CA ALA A 30 -0.44 25.26 8.73
C ALA A 30 0.58 24.78 9.78
N THR A 31 1.19 23.60 9.61
CA THR A 31 2.15 23.04 10.57
C THR A 31 3.58 23.48 10.24
N PRO A 32 4.25 24.30 11.03
CA PRO A 32 5.64 24.68 10.78
C PRO A 32 6.59 23.53 11.13
N THR A 33 7.70 23.39 10.39
CA THR A 33 8.73 22.38 10.66
C THR A 33 9.38 22.52 12.04
N SER A 34 9.38 23.75 12.62
CA SER A 34 9.83 24.00 13.98
C SER A 34 8.94 23.32 15.03
N ALA A 35 7.62 23.26 14.81
CA ALA A 35 6.70 22.55 15.69
C ALA A 35 6.94 21.03 15.61
N VAL A 36 7.18 20.51 14.41
CA VAL A 36 7.54 19.08 14.24
C VAL A 36 8.84 18.76 14.95
N ALA A 37 9.89 19.58 14.80
CA ALA A 37 11.17 19.37 15.44
C ALA A 37 11.04 19.39 16.99
N ALA A 38 10.26 20.35 17.53
CA ALA A 38 10.00 20.45 18.95
C ALA A 38 9.21 19.22 19.49
N ALA A 39 8.16 18.79 18.76
CA ALA A 39 7.36 17.62 19.13
C ALA A 39 8.14 16.30 19.04
N ALA A 40 9.13 16.22 18.14
CA ALA A 40 10.05 15.09 18.00
C ALA A 40 11.21 15.15 18.99
N ASP A 41 11.35 16.21 19.77
CA ASP A 41 12.48 16.48 20.66
C ASP A 41 13.83 16.37 19.93
N VAL A 42 13.95 17.11 18.81
CA VAL A 42 15.16 17.18 18.00
C VAL A 42 15.49 18.62 17.60
N PRO A 43 16.78 18.98 17.47
CA PRO A 43 17.18 20.25 16.88
C PRO A 43 16.62 20.39 15.44
N LYS A 44 16.18 21.60 15.07
CA LYS A 44 15.66 21.87 13.70
C LYS A 44 16.65 21.48 12.60
N GLY A 45 17.96 21.69 12.82
CA GLY A 45 19.01 21.28 11.88
C GLY A 45 19.05 19.76 11.66
N LEU A 46 18.76 18.97 12.70
CA LEU A 46 18.70 17.50 12.58
C LEU A 46 17.45 17.06 11.80
N LEU A 47 16.32 17.73 11.95
CA LEU A 47 15.14 17.47 11.11
C LEU A 47 15.49 17.67 9.63
N PHE A 48 16.14 18.79 9.27
CA PHE A 48 16.51 19.06 7.88
C PHE A 48 17.66 18.18 7.36
N TYR A 49 18.44 17.58 8.24
CA TYR A 49 19.39 16.55 7.85
C TYR A 49 18.69 15.29 7.35
N TYR A 50 17.59 14.87 8.01
CA TYR A 50 16.80 13.71 7.59
C TYR A 50 15.82 14.01 6.45
N PHE A 51 15.24 15.19 6.45
CA PHE A 51 14.22 15.64 5.50
C PHE A 51 14.54 17.07 5.05
N PRO A 52 15.31 17.22 3.98
CA PRO A 52 15.80 18.52 3.49
C PRO A 52 14.70 19.58 3.27
N THR A 53 13.49 19.13 2.92
CA THR A 53 12.33 20.00 2.76
C THR A 53 11.11 19.47 3.52
N LYS A 54 10.15 20.33 3.79
CA LYS A 54 8.87 19.95 4.39
C LYS A 54 8.08 19.00 3.47
N SER A 55 8.15 19.19 2.16
CA SER A 55 7.55 18.30 1.15
C SER A 55 8.16 16.92 1.16
N GLU A 56 9.50 16.80 1.31
CA GLU A 56 10.14 15.49 1.47
C GLU A 56 9.75 14.78 2.75
N LEU A 57 9.53 15.52 3.85
CA LEU A 57 8.99 14.96 5.08
C LEU A 57 7.57 14.39 4.85
N LEU A 58 6.69 15.13 4.15
CA LEU A 58 5.34 14.65 3.82
C LEU A 58 5.40 13.41 2.92
N ARG A 59 6.20 13.44 1.85
CA ARG A 59 6.38 12.29 0.95
C ARG A 59 6.87 11.06 1.69
N ALA A 60 7.90 11.21 2.53
CA ALA A 60 8.46 10.13 3.31
C ALA A 60 7.44 9.57 4.32
N LEU A 61 6.68 10.45 4.99
CA LEU A 61 5.62 10.05 5.91
C LEU A 61 4.58 9.16 5.21
N VAL A 62 4.02 9.63 4.09
CA VAL A 62 3.02 8.87 3.32
C VAL A 62 3.61 7.55 2.83
N ALA A 63 4.80 7.58 2.23
CA ALA A 63 5.45 6.38 1.69
C ALA A 63 5.71 5.31 2.75
N GLU A 64 6.17 5.71 3.95
CA GLU A 64 6.53 4.78 5.01
C GLU A 64 5.32 4.24 5.77
N ARG A 65 4.31 5.09 6.03
CA ARG A 65 3.07 4.66 6.70
C ARG A 65 2.18 3.78 5.82
N MET A 66 2.30 3.91 4.50
CA MET A 66 1.63 3.02 3.54
C MET A 66 2.47 1.77 3.20
N THR A 67 3.60 1.56 3.85
CA THR A 67 4.42 0.37 3.61
C THR A 67 3.82 -0.84 4.32
N LEU A 68 3.51 -1.88 3.55
CA LEU A 68 2.99 -3.16 4.07
C LEU A 68 4.07 -4.01 4.78
N GLY A 69 5.31 -3.52 4.82
CA GLY A 69 6.45 -4.30 5.30
C GLY A 69 6.83 -5.45 4.36
N PRO A 70 7.77 -6.30 4.74
CA PRO A 70 8.10 -7.50 3.99
C PRO A 70 6.96 -8.52 4.12
N LEU A 71 6.24 -8.77 3.01
CA LEU A 71 5.24 -9.83 2.94
C LEU A 71 5.87 -11.08 2.32
N ASP A 72 5.72 -12.18 3.01
CA ASP A 72 6.11 -13.49 2.50
C ASP A 72 5.03 -13.98 1.52
N VAL A 73 5.39 -13.97 0.23
CA VAL A 73 4.49 -14.38 -0.86
C VAL A 73 4.12 -15.85 -0.74
N ASP A 74 5.03 -16.70 -0.30
CA ASP A 74 4.81 -18.14 -0.21
C ASP A 74 3.79 -18.48 0.88
N SER A 75 3.72 -17.68 1.94
CA SER A 75 2.70 -17.83 2.99
C SER A 75 1.30 -17.36 2.57
N LEU A 76 1.18 -16.56 1.54
CA LEU A 76 -0.07 -15.99 1.01
C LEU A 76 -0.61 -16.80 -0.18
N ALA A 77 0.29 -17.44 -0.94
CA ALA A 77 -0.05 -18.18 -2.13
C ALA A 77 -0.55 -19.60 -1.75
N GLU A 78 -1.71 -19.95 -2.28
CA GLU A 78 -2.26 -21.31 -2.21
C GLU A 78 -2.01 -22.00 -3.56
N PRO A 79 -1.12 -23.00 -3.63
CA PRO A 79 -0.78 -23.63 -4.89
C PRO A 79 -2.00 -24.29 -5.57
N GLY A 80 -2.31 -23.88 -6.79
CA GLY A 80 -3.46 -24.35 -7.54
C GLY A 80 -4.76 -23.59 -7.29
N ASP A 81 -4.79 -22.66 -6.31
CA ASP A 81 -5.95 -21.83 -6.00
C ASP A 81 -5.59 -20.32 -5.97
N PRO A 82 -5.50 -19.68 -7.15
CA PRO A 82 -5.19 -18.25 -7.23
C PRO A 82 -6.29 -17.36 -6.63
N ALA A 83 -7.56 -17.81 -6.63
CA ALA A 83 -8.65 -17.04 -6.01
C ALA A 83 -8.47 -16.98 -4.48
N ARG A 84 -8.19 -18.12 -3.85
CA ARG A 84 -7.88 -18.19 -2.43
C ARG A 84 -6.66 -17.35 -2.06
N SER A 85 -5.63 -17.35 -2.91
CA SER A 85 -4.42 -16.55 -2.74
C SER A 85 -4.70 -15.04 -2.75
N LEU A 86 -5.58 -14.57 -3.63
CA LEU A 86 -6.04 -13.17 -3.64
C LEU A 86 -6.80 -12.82 -2.36
N LEU A 87 -7.62 -13.73 -1.83
CA LEU A 87 -8.35 -13.51 -0.57
C LEU A 87 -7.40 -13.47 0.63
N ASN A 88 -6.40 -14.36 0.69
CA ASN A 88 -5.36 -14.36 1.73
C ASN A 88 -4.58 -13.04 1.72
N LEU A 89 -4.14 -12.61 0.54
CA LEU A 89 -3.47 -11.33 0.37
C LEU A 89 -4.34 -10.15 0.83
N THR A 90 -5.63 -10.15 0.45
CA THR A 90 -6.58 -9.11 0.84
C THR A 90 -6.76 -9.05 2.36
N ALA A 91 -6.92 -10.18 3.01
CA ALA A 91 -7.03 -10.26 4.47
C ALA A 91 -5.78 -9.68 5.15
N LYS A 92 -4.59 -10.00 4.62
CA LYS A 92 -3.32 -9.49 5.16
C LYS A 92 -3.14 -7.99 4.94
N ILE A 93 -3.50 -7.46 3.77
CA ILE A 93 -3.46 -6.01 3.51
C ILE A 93 -4.39 -5.29 4.49
N ARG A 94 -5.62 -5.77 4.67
CA ARG A 94 -6.60 -5.16 5.59
C ARG A 94 -6.11 -5.15 7.05
N GLU A 95 -5.54 -6.26 7.50
CA GLU A 95 -4.94 -6.35 8.85
C GLU A 95 -3.89 -5.24 9.07
N LEU A 96 -3.07 -4.96 8.05
CA LEU A 96 -2.02 -3.96 8.11
C LEU A 96 -2.57 -2.51 7.99
N GLU A 97 -3.60 -2.30 7.17
CA GLU A 97 -4.24 -0.99 6.98
C GLU A 97 -5.02 -0.52 8.21
N ASP A 98 -5.67 -1.43 8.95
CA ASP A 98 -6.44 -1.09 10.15
C ASP A 98 -5.57 -0.43 11.24
N SER A 99 -4.25 -0.62 11.19
CA SER A 99 -3.29 0.02 12.08
C SER A 99 -2.95 1.49 11.73
N SER A 100 -3.42 2.01 10.57
CA SER A 100 -2.94 3.27 9.98
C SER A 100 -4.04 4.28 9.66
N HIS A 101 -5.09 4.38 10.47
CA HIS A 101 -6.22 5.30 10.22
C HIS A 101 -5.80 6.77 10.06
N VAL A 102 -4.80 7.21 10.82
CA VAL A 102 -4.33 8.62 10.82
C VAL A 102 -3.78 9.05 9.46
N ILE A 103 -3.03 8.17 8.79
CA ILE A 103 -2.47 8.49 7.47
C ILE A 103 -3.56 8.70 6.40
N GLY A 104 -4.69 8.01 6.52
CA GLY A 104 -5.85 8.19 5.64
C GLY A 104 -6.39 9.62 5.67
N VAL A 105 -6.43 10.25 6.84
CA VAL A 105 -6.84 11.65 7.01
C VAL A 105 -5.89 12.59 6.26
N ILE A 106 -4.57 12.39 6.42
CA ILE A 106 -3.55 13.21 5.76
C ILE A 106 -3.68 13.06 4.23
N ILE A 107 -3.75 11.83 3.73
CA ILE A 107 -3.90 11.55 2.29
C ILE A 107 -5.16 12.22 1.74
N SER A 108 -6.30 12.02 2.38
CA SER A 108 -7.59 12.60 1.93
C SER A 108 -7.56 14.12 1.82
N ARG A 109 -6.85 14.78 2.74
CA ARG A 109 -6.72 16.24 2.77
C ARG A 109 -5.72 16.77 1.74
N GLU A 110 -4.57 16.11 1.62
CA GLU A 110 -3.40 16.68 0.95
C GLU A 110 -3.22 16.16 -0.50
N GLN A 111 -3.86 15.07 -0.91
CA GLN A 111 -3.65 14.45 -2.23
C GLN A 111 -3.98 15.35 -3.42
N HIS A 112 -4.88 16.32 -3.26
CA HIS A 112 -5.29 17.21 -4.34
C HIS A 112 -4.42 18.47 -4.43
N THR A 113 -3.64 18.77 -3.42
CA THR A 113 -2.85 20.01 -3.29
C THR A 113 -1.35 19.73 -3.39
N HIS A 114 -0.90 18.56 -2.96
CA HIS A 114 0.52 18.21 -2.84
C HIS A 114 0.89 17.06 -3.78
N PRO A 115 1.65 17.35 -4.88
CA PRO A 115 2.08 16.33 -5.85
C PRO A 115 2.97 15.23 -5.22
N GLU A 116 3.64 15.51 -4.11
CA GLU A 116 4.44 14.55 -3.37
C GLU A 116 3.60 13.41 -2.79
N VAL A 117 2.36 13.71 -2.36
CA VAL A 117 1.40 12.71 -1.89
C VAL A 117 0.95 11.83 -3.05
N LEU A 118 0.62 12.44 -4.21
CA LEU A 118 0.26 11.67 -5.41
C LEU A 118 1.40 10.74 -5.87
N SER A 119 2.65 11.23 -5.83
CA SER A 119 3.82 10.41 -6.17
C SER A 119 3.93 9.20 -5.24
N ALA A 120 3.81 9.40 -3.92
CA ALA A 120 3.85 8.32 -2.95
C ALA A 120 2.70 7.31 -3.13
N LEU A 121 1.50 7.79 -3.47
CA LEU A 121 0.34 6.94 -3.78
C LEU A 121 0.57 6.11 -5.05
N HIS A 122 1.15 6.69 -6.10
CA HIS A 122 1.50 5.96 -7.32
C HIS A 122 2.53 4.86 -7.04
N GLU A 123 3.59 5.19 -6.31
CA GLU A 123 4.61 4.22 -5.90
C GLU A 123 4.01 3.07 -5.05
N HIS A 124 3.10 3.39 -4.13
CA HIS A 124 2.39 2.39 -3.33
C HIS A 124 1.52 1.48 -4.21
N ARG A 125 0.75 2.06 -5.15
CA ARG A 125 -0.05 1.32 -6.12
C ARG A 125 0.79 0.35 -6.94
N ASP A 126 1.95 0.79 -7.43
CA ASP A 126 2.84 -0.06 -8.22
C ASP A 126 3.42 -1.22 -7.39
N ARG A 127 3.73 -0.98 -6.11
CA ARG A 127 4.13 -2.04 -5.18
C ARG A 127 3.01 -3.06 -4.96
N LEU A 128 1.76 -2.61 -4.78
CA LEU A 128 0.60 -3.50 -4.66
C LEU A 128 0.38 -4.33 -5.92
N LEU A 129 0.45 -3.72 -7.10
CA LEU A 129 0.33 -4.44 -8.38
C LEU A 129 1.40 -5.52 -8.51
N SER A 130 2.65 -5.20 -8.21
CA SER A 130 3.75 -6.16 -8.23
C SER A 130 3.55 -7.30 -7.22
N LEU A 131 3.03 -7.00 -6.05
CA LEU A 131 2.74 -8.00 -5.02
C LEU A 131 1.62 -8.95 -5.48
N ILE A 132 0.51 -8.42 -6.01
CA ILE A 132 -0.59 -9.22 -6.55
C ILE A 132 -0.09 -10.14 -7.68
N GLU A 133 0.72 -9.62 -8.61
CA GLU A 133 1.31 -10.42 -9.70
C GLU A 133 2.19 -11.55 -9.18
N ARG A 134 2.98 -11.31 -8.14
CA ARG A 134 3.84 -12.33 -7.50
C ARG A 134 3.00 -13.43 -6.84
N VAL A 135 1.97 -13.06 -6.08
CA VAL A 135 1.07 -14.00 -5.42
C VAL A 135 0.33 -14.86 -6.44
N LEU A 136 -0.23 -14.25 -7.50
CA LEU A 136 -0.89 -14.97 -8.59
C LEU A 136 0.09 -15.91 -9.32
N THR A 137 1.33 -15.49 -9.53
CA THR A 137 2.34 -16.33 -10.18
C THR A 137 2.72 -17.53 -9.31
N ALA A 138 2.85 -17.35 -8.01
CA ALA A 138 3.18 -18.41 -7.07
C ALA A 138 2.04 -19.43 -6.90
N SER A 139 0.78 -18.99 -7.03
CA SER A 139 -0.39 -19.84 -6.88
C SER A 139 -0.81 -20.61 -8.14
N THR A 140 -0.27 -20.27 -9.30
CA THR A 140 -0.64 -20.91 -10.57
C THR A 140 0.38 -21.97 -11.00
N PRO A 141 -0.04 -23.21 -11.37
CA PRO A 141 0.88 -24.26 -11.78
C PRO A 141 1.58 -23.98 -13.11
N VAL A 142 0.97 -23.14 -13.95
CA VAL A 142 1.52 -22.67 -15.21
C VAL A 142 1.49 -21.15 -15.21
N ARG A 143 2.61 -20.53 -15.56
CA ARG A 143 2.71 -19.06 -15.56
C ARG A 143 1.77 -18.45 -16.59
N PRO A 144 0.85 -17.57 -16.17
CA PRO A 144 -0.05 -16.86 -17.07
C PRO A 144 0.71 -15.92 -18.01
N ALA A 145 0.12 -15.57 -19.17
CA ALA A 145 0.67 -14.53 -20.02
C ALA A 145 0.78 -13.19 -19.24
N ALA A 146 1.88 -12.47 -19.41
CA ALA A 146 2.18 -11.25 -18.65
C ALA A 146 1.07 -10.19 -18.76
N SER A 147 0.43 -10.05 -19.93
CA SER A 147 -0.68 -9.13 -20.14
C SER A 147 -1.90 -9.49 -19.30
N ARG A 148 -2.23 -10.79 -19.17
CA ARG A 148 -3.35 -11.28 -18.38
C ARG A 148 -3.09 -11.12 -16.90
N LEU A 149 -1.88 -11.48 -16.48
CA LEU A 149 -1.44 -11.31 -15.09
C LEU A 149 -1.56 -9.83 -14.67
N ARG A 150 -1.06 -8.92 -15.50
CA ARG A 150 -1.18 -7.47 -15.26
C ARG A 150 -2.63 -6.99 -15.25
N SER A 151 -3.49 -7.52 -16.12
CA SER A 151 -4.91 -7.16 -16.15
C SER A 151 -5.65 -7.67 -14.91
N ALA A 152 -5.40 -8.91 -14.48
CA ALA A 152 -5.96 -9.47 -13.26
C ALA A 152 -5.52 -8.68 -12.02
N ALA A 153 -4.22 -8.33 -11.93
CA ALA A 153 -3.71 -7.52 -10.83
C ALA A 153 -4.37 -6.13 -10.76
N LYS A 154 -4.54 -5.47 -11.91
CA LYS A 154 -5.24 -4.17 -11.98
C LYS A 154 -6.71 -4.28 -11.60
N ALA A 155 -7.40 -5.31 -12.08
CA ALA A 155 -8.81 -5.56 -11.73
C ALA A 155 -8.95 -5.78 -10.23
N TRP A 156 -8.12 -6.65 -9.65
CA TRP A 156 -8.15 -6.94 -8.21
C TRP A 156 -7.84 -5.71 -7.36
N LEU A 157 -6.83 -4.94 -7.73
CA LEU A 157 -6.51 -3.67 -7.05
C LEU A 157 -7.68 -2.68 -7.12
N GLY A 158 -8.38 -2.59 -8.26
CA GLY A 158 -9.60 -1.79 -8.39
C GLY A 158 -10.70 -2.24 -7.44
N ILE A 159 -10.93 -3.55 -7.31
CA ILE A 159 -11.90 -4.13 -6.37
C ILE A 159 -11.54 -3.78 -4.92
N LEU A 160 -10.26 -3.87 -4.55
CA LEU A 160 -9.79 -3.53 -3.20
C LEU A 160 -10.01 -2.05 -2.85
N THR A 161 -9.81 -1.16 -3.82
CA THR A 161 -9.93 0.30 -3.60
C THR A 161 -11.37 0.80 -3.60
N LEU A 162 -12.30 0.12 -4.31
CA LEU A 162 -13.71 0.53 -4.43
C LEU A 162 -14.61 -0.08 -3.36
N GLY A 163 -14.23 -1.20 -2.76
CA GLY A 163 -15.02 -1.92 -1.76
C GLY A 163 -15.00 -1.22 -0.41
N SER A 164 -16.03 -0.41 -0.12
CA SER A 164 -16.14 0.38 1.11
C SER A 164 -16.85 -0.33 2.27
N ASP A 165 -17.66 -1.35 2.04
CA ASP A 165 -18.38 -2.06 3.11
C ASP A 165 -17.76 -3.43 3.38
N ARG A 166 -16.91 -3.47 4.42
CA ARG A 166 -15.94 -4.58 4.65
C ARG A 166 -16.42 -5.61 5.67
N ALA A 167 -17.55 -5.38 6.35
CA ALA A 167 -17.90 -6.13 7.56
C ALA A 167 -19.04 -7.16 7.37
N THR A 168 -19.77 -7.13 6.28
CA THR A 168 -20.94 -8.00 6.08
C THR A 168 -20.58 -9.34 5.44
N GLU A 169 -21.33 -10.41 5.77
CA GLU A 169 -21.17 -11.73 5.13
C GLU A 169 -21.45 -11.66 3.62
N ALA A 170 -22.39 -10.79 3.21
CA ALA A 170 -22.67 -10.55 1.80
C ALA A 170 -21.44 -9.99 1.06
N ALA A 171 -20.75 -9.03 1.65
CA ALA A 171 -19.53 -8.45 1.08
C ALA A 171 -18.38 -9.48 0.98
N ARG A 172 -18.29 -10.41 1.94
CA ARG A 172 -17.32 -11.52 1.87
C ARG A 172 -17.64 -12.48 0.73
N SER A 173 -18.90 -12.89 0.60
CA SER A 173 -19.37 -13.78 -0.48
C SER A 173 -19.16 -13.15 -1.86
N GLU A 174 -19.45 -11.84 -2.00
CA GLU A 174 -19.18 -11.10 -3.22
C GLU A 174 -17.68 -11.06 -3.55
N LEU A 175 -16.82 -10.82 -2.56
CA LEU A 175 -15.37 -10.80 -2.76
C LEU A 175 -14.83 -12.16 -3.24
N VAL A 176 -15.38 -13.27 -2.74
CA VAL A 176 -15.03 -14.62 -3.22
C VAL A 176 -15.40 -14.77 -4.69
N SER A 177 -16.63 -14.42 -5.08
CA SER A 177 -17.09 -14.50 -6.47
C SER A 177 -16.27 -13.61 -7.41
N LEU A 178 -15.86 -12.42 -6.95
CA LEU A 178 -15.00 -11.53 -7.72
C LEU A 178 -13.57 -12.09 -7.87
N ALA A 179 -13.04 -12.76 -6.85
CA ALA A 179 -11.73 -13.40 -6.92
C ALA A 179 -11.73 -14.54 -7.96
N GLU A 180 -12.76 -15.38 -7.95
CA GLU A 180 -12.96 -16.44 -8.94
C GLU A 180 -13.05 -15.86 -10.36
N PHE A 181 -13.91 -14.85 -10.57
CA PHE A 181 -14.08 -14.19 -11.86
C PHE A 181 -12.77 -13.59 -12.41
N VAL A 182 -11.99 -12.92 -11.56
CA VAL A 182 -10.69 -12.36 -11.96
C VAL A 182 -9.70 -13.46 -12.34
N CYS A 183 -9.69 -14.58 -11.60
CA CYS A 183 -8.78 -15.70 -11.83
C CYS A 183 -9.15 -16.52 -13.08
N ASP A 184 -10.42 -16.66 -13.42
CA ASP A 184 -10.87 -17.30 -14.67
C ASP A 184 -10.30 -16.60 -15.91
N GLY A 185 -10.07 -15.30 -15.83
CA GLY A 185 -9.43 -14.51 -16.88
C GLY A 185 -7.93 -14.81 -17.09
N LEU A 186 -7.26 -15.45 -16.14
CA LEU A 186 -5.84 -15.81 -16.24
C LEU A 186 -5.61 -16.88 -17.32
N PHE A 187 -6.50 -17.85 -17.40
CA PHE A 187 -6.46 -18.97 -18.36
C PHE A 187 -7.79 -19.07 -19.10
N PRO A 188 -7.97 -18.35 -20.23
CA PRO A 188 -9.21 -18.47 -20.98
C PRO A 188 -9.36 -19.91 -21.46
N ALA A 189 -10.56 -20.44 -21.31
CA ALA A 189 -10.92 -21.67 -21.98
C ALA A 189 -10.52 -21.55 -23.45
N ARG A 190 -9.85 -22.56 -24.01
CA ARG A 190 -9.57 -22.63 -25.45
C ARG A 190 -10.90 -22.40 -26.15
N ARG A 191 -11.06 -21.29 -26.88
CA ARG A 191 -12.17 -21.16 -27.80
C ARG A 191 -12.09 -22.42 -28.67
N ASN A 192 -13.08 -23.30 -28.54
CA ASN A 192 -13.26 -24.37 -29.49
C ASN A 192 -13.31 -23.70 -30.85
N ALA A 193 -12.29 -23.91 -31.68
CA ALA A 193 -12.38 -23.62 -33.07
C ALA A 193 -13.57 -24.44 -33.58
N ALA A 194 -14.61 -23.75 -34.02
CA ALA A 194 -15.69 -24.41 -34.72
C ALA A 194 -15.05 -25.20 -35.89
N PRO A 195 -15.37 -26.48 -36.11
CA PRO A 195 -14.95 -27.17 -37.29
C PRO A 195 -15.62 -26.49 -38.50
N ASP A 196 -14.81 -26.09 -39.48
CA ASP A 196 -15.27 -25.67 -40.80
C ASP A 196 -16.07 -26.79 -41.48
#